data_b8ea386f13b535ce95bf2975984d885a
#
_entry.id   b8ea386f13b535ce95bf2975984d885a
#
_cell.length_a   1.000
_cell.length_b   1.000
_cell.length_c   1.000
_cell.angle_alpha   90.00
_cell.angle_beta   90.00
_cell.angle_gamma   90.00
#
_symmetry.space_group_name_H-M   'P 1'
#
loop_
_entity.id
_entity.type
_entity.pdbx_description
1 polymer ?
#
loop_
_entity_poly.entity_id
_entity_poly.type
_entity_poly.pdbx_seq_one_letter_code
_entity_poly.pdbx_strand_id
1 'polypeptide(L)'
;MNTIKRNRSGTMCWYDESGRYHRENDLPAKEYSNGDREWYRHGELHRDNDLPAVVLVMEEFKSWWNDGVLTRFGDKPAVEISDGTKEWWLEGECYRFDIWVVL
;
A
#
# COMPACT_ATOMS: atom_id res chain seq x y z
N MET A 1 -16.74 -5.13 16.78
CA MET A 1 -16.26 -6.39 16.18
C MET A 1 -15.92 -6.16 14.72
N ASN A 2 -14.75 -6.62 14.28
CA ASN A 2 -14.32 -6.43 12.90
C ASN A 2 -15.08 -7.37 11.96
N THR A 3 -15.28 -6.94 10.74
CA THR A 3 -16.04 -7.67 9.73
C THR A 3 -15.11 -8.10 8.60
N ILE A 4 -15.32 -9.32 8.10
CA ILE A 4 -14.57 -9.87 6.96
C ILE A 4 -15.57 -10.13 5.84
N LYS A 5 -15.27 -9.67 4.62
CA LYS A 5 -16.15 -9.90 3.46
C LYS A 5 -15.32 -10.37 2.27
N ARG A 6 -15.90 -11.29 1.49
CA ARG A 6 -15.34 -11.70 0.20
C ARG A 6 -16.27 -11.21 -0.91
N ASN A 7 -15.76 -10.53 -1.92
CA ASN A 7 -16.57 -10.11 -3.05
C ASN A 7 -16.57 -11.17 -4.16
N ARG A 8 -17.27 -10.90 -5.27
CA ARG A 8 -17.42 -11.86 -6.38
C ARG A 8 -16.09 -12.18 -7.07
N SER A 9 -15.14 -11.26 -7.08
CA SER A 9 -13.83 -11.48 -7.69
C SER A 9 -12.88 -12.26 -6.79
N GLY A 10 -13.30 -12.60 -5.58
CA GLY A 10 -12.48 -13.31 -4.60
C GLY A 10 -11.62 -12.41 -3.74
N THR A 11 -11.81 -11.09 -3.79
CA THR A 11 -11.10 -10.16 -2.92
C THR A 11 -11.63 -10.27 -1.51
N MET A 12 -10.72 -10.47 -0.55
CA MET A 12 -11.04 -10.49 0.87
C MET A 12 -10.79 -9.10 1.45
N CYS A 13 -11.76 -8.59 2.17
CA CYS A 13 -11.68 -7.27 2.80
C CYS A 13 -11.98 -7.38 4.29
N TRP A 14 -11.18 -6.69 5.09
CA TRP A 14 -11.35 -6.61 6.55
C TRP A 14 -11.72 -5.19 6.94
N TYR A 15 -12.66 -5.05 7.86
CA TYR A 15 -13.23 -3.77 8.25
C TYR A 15 -13.22 -3.61 9.77
N ASP A 16 -13.12 -2.37 10.24
CA ASP A 16 -13.32 -2.05 11.65
C ASP A 16 -14.81 -1.97 11.98
N GLU A 17 -15.14 -1.63 13.22
CA GLU A 17 -16.52 -1.53 13.70
C GLU A 17 -17.31 -0.45 12.97
N SER A 18 -16.64 0.55 12.40
CA SER A 18 -17.29 1.64 11.66
C SER A 18 -17.43 1.33 10.17
N GLY A 19 -17.00 0.13 9.72
CA GLY A 19 -17.08 -0.26 8.31
C GLY A 19 -15.97 0.29 7.44
N ARG A 20 -14.87 0.75 8.05
CA ARG A 20 -13.70 1.23 7.31
C ARG A 20 -12.69 0.11 7.15
N TYR A 21 -11.95 0.09 6.04
CA TYR A 21 -10.89 -0.91 5.85
C TYR A 21 -9.91 -0.86 7.02
N HIS A 22 -9.67 -2.00 7.63
CA HIS A 22 -8.80 -2.10 8.80
C HIS A 22 -8.48 -3.54 9.12
N ARG A 23 -7.23 -3.83 9.49
CA ARG A 23 -6.85 -5.15 9.99
C ARG A 23 -5.69 -5.00 10.95
N GLU A 24 -5.73 -5.76 12.05
CA GLU A 24 -4.70 -5.73 13.09
C GLU A 24 -3.51 -6.63 12.75
N ASN A 25 -2.47 -6.52 13.56
CA ASN A 25 -1.29 -7.42 13.55
C ASN A 25 -0.48 -7.37 12.26
N ASP A 26 -0.38 -6.19 11.64
CA ASP A 26 0.38 -5.98 10.38
C ASP A 26 -0.10 -6.89 9.25
N LEU A 27 -1.38 -7.21 9.24
CA LEU A 27 -1.97 -7.99 8.17
C LEU A 27 -2.70 -7.06 7.19
N PRO A 28 -2.76 -7.41 5.89
CA PRO A 28 -3.40 -6.54 4.92
C PRO A 28 -4.92 -6.52 5.11
N ALA A 29 -5.54 -5.35 4.97
CA ALA A 29 -6.99 -5.21 5.05
C ALA A 29 -7.68 -5.59 3.74
N LYS A 30 -6.93 -5.64 2.63
CA LYS A 30 -7.44 -6.17 1.36
C LYS A 30 -6.43 -7.17 0.79
N GLU A 31 -6.94 -8.32 0.44
CA GLU A 31 -6.17 -9.36 -0.25
C GLU A 31 -6.91 -9.72 -1.54
N TYR A 32 -6.29 -9.41 -2.66
CA TYR A 32 -6.85 -9.71 -3.98
C TYR A 32 -6.51 -11.15 -4.38
N SER A 33 -7.34 -11.74 -5.22
CA SER A 33 -7.15 -13.14 -5.62
C SER A 33 -5.84 -13.37 -6.38
N ASN A 34 -5.29 -12.34 -7.01
CA ASN A 34 -4.01 -12.42 -7.73
C ASN A 34 -2.79 -12.26 -6.81
N GLY A 35 -3.00 -12.07 -5.50
CA GLY A 35 -1.92 -11.88 -4.54
C GLY A 35 -1.61 -10.43 -4.18
N ASP A 36 -2.22 -9.46 -4.84
CA ASP A 36 -2.05 -8.05 -4.47
C ASP A 36 -2.58 -7.81 -3.07
N ARG A 37 -1.96 -6.89 -2.34
CA ARG A 37 -2.29 -6.63 -0.94
C ARG A 37 -2.22 -5.14 -0.65
N GLU A 38 -3.15 -4.69 0.21
CA GLU A 38 -3.19 -3.31 0.68
C GLU A 38 -3.43 -3.29 2.18
N TRP A 39 -2.63 -2.51 2.88
CA TRP A 39 -2.72 -2.33 4.33
C TRP A 39 -3.45 -1.03 4.63
N TYR A 40 -4.45 -1.11 5.48
CA TYR A 40 -5.26 0.05 5.90
C TYR A 40 -5.34 0.08 7.41
N ARG A 41 -5.37 1.28 7.94
CA ARG A 41 -5.69 1.54 9.33
C ARG A 41 -6.85 2.51 9.38
N HIS A 42 -8.00 2.02 9.84
CA HIS A 42 -9.25 2.80 9.96
C HIS A 42 -9.55 3.62 8.69
N GLY A 43 -9.54 2.96 7.55
CA GLY A 43 -9.92 3.54 6.27
C GLY A 43 -8.81 4.22 5.48
N GLU A 44 -7.63 4.38 6.06
CA GLU A 44 -6.52 5.05 5.41
C GLU A 44 -5.39 4.07 5.10
N LEU A 45 -4.81 4.17 3.90
CA LEU A 45 -3.62 3.39 3.56
C LEU A 45 -2.52 3.70 4.58
N HIS A 46 -2.03 2.66 5.24
CA HIS A 46 -1.03 2.81 6.29
C HIS A 46 -0.34 1.49 6.58
N ARG A 47 0.97 1.54 6.78
CA ARG A 47 1.70 0.41 7.32
C ARG A 47 2.91 0.90 8.09
N ASP A 48 3.14 0.31 9.28
CA ASP A 48 4.23 0.67 10.15
C ASP A 48 5.55 0.00 9.76
N ASN A 49 6.62 0.37 10.44
CA ASN A 49 7.93 -0.27 10.35
C ASN A 49 8.61 -0.16 8.98
N ASP A 50 8.36 0.95 8.28
CA ASP A 50 8.95 1.21 6.95
C ASP A 50 8.65 0.10 5.94
N LEU A 51 7.46 -0.50 6.06
CA LEU A 51 6.98 -1.51 5.13
C LEU A 51 5.96 -0.89 4.16
N PRO A 52 5.87 -1.39 2.92
CA PRO A 52 4.94 -0.79 1.97
C PRO A 52 3.48 -1.12 2.30
N ALA A 53 2.59 -0.12 2.17
CA ALA A 53 1.16 -0.31 2.40
C ALA A 53 0.42 -0.85 1.18
N VAL A 54 1.01 -0.75 -0.01
CA VAL A 54 0.47 -1.33 -1.25
C VAL A 54 1.55 -2.20 -1.88
N VAL A 55 1.20 -3.45 -2.21
CA VAL A 55 2.09 -4.39 -2.90
C VAL A 55 1.30 -5.01 -4.04
N LEU A 56 1.68 -4.74 -5.28
CA LEU A 56 1.08 -5.31 -6.47
C LEU A 56 2.06 -6.31 -7.08
N VAL A 57 1.69 -7.59 -7.06
CA VAL A 57 2.65 -8.68 -7.36
C VAL A 57 3.00 -8.78 -8.84
N MET A 58 2.03 -8.58 -9.75
CA MET A 58 2.29 -8.71 -11.19
C MET A 58 3.19 -7.58 -11.69
N GLU A 59 2.98 -6.38 -11.22
CA GLU A 59 3.74 -5.19 -11.60
C GLU A 59 5.01 -5.05 -10.76
N GLU A 60 5.17 -5.87 -9.74
CA GLU A 60 6.21 -5.73 -8.74
C GLU A 60 6.31 -4.30 -8.23
N PHE A 61 5.13 -3.75 -7.91
CA PHE A 61 4.95 -2.37 -7.47
C PHE A 61 4.83 -2.34 -5.97
N LYS A 62 5.50 -1.38 -5.32
CA LYS A 62 5.37 -1.13 -3.88
C LYS A 62 5.22 0.36 -3.63
N SER A 63 4.35 0.72 -2.71
CA SER A 63 4.24 2.11 -2.28
C SER A 63 4.05 2.21 -0.78
N TRP A 64 4.61 3.27 -0.21
CA TRP A 64 4.64 3.52 1.23
C TRP A 64 3.67 4.64 1.58
N TRP A 65 2.85 4.41 2.59
CA TRP A 65 1.80 5.32 3.01
C TRP A 65 1.75 5.41 4.52
N ASN A 66 1.49 6.60 5.01
CA ASN A 66 1.33 6.85 6.43
C ASN A 66 0.07 7.70 6.62
N ASP A 67 -0.93 7.14 7.33
CA ASP A 67 -2.22 7.79 7.59
C ASP A 67 -2.85 8.39 6.33
N GLY A 68 -2.88 7.61 5.25
CA GLY A 68 -3.50 8.00 3.99
C GLY A 68 -2.67 8.92 3.11
N VAL A 69 -1.44 9.24 3.51
CA VAL A 69 -0.55 10.13 2.77
C VAL A 69 0.60 9.34 2.17
N LEU A 70 0.84 9.51 0.88
CA LEU A 70 1.98 8.89 0.21
C LEU A 70 3.26 9.58 0.67
N THR A 71 4.08 8.84 1.40
CA THR A 71 5.28 9.37 2.03
C THR A 71 6.20 8.23 2.47
N ARG A 72 7.50 8.49 2.46
CA ARG A 72 8.46 7.58 3.09
C ARG A 72 9.63 8.40 3.63
N PHE A 73 9.95 8.20 4.90
CA PHE A 73 11.01 8.94 5.57
C PHE A 73 12.37 8.31 5.32
N GLY A 74 13.43 9.06 5.58
CA GLY A 74 14.80 8.56 5.47
C GLY A 74 15.39 8.64 4.07
N ASP A 75 14.88 9.54 3.22
CA ASP A 75 15.35 9.75 1.83
C ASP A 75 15.32 8.45 1.03
N LYS A 76 14.24 7.69 1.21
CA LYS A 76 13.97 6.45 0.48
C LYS A 76 12.79 6.65 -0.45
N PRO A 77 12.73 5.92 -1.58
CA PRO A 77 11.60 6.08 -2.48
C PRO A 77 10.30 5.58 -1.84
N ALA A 78 9.22 6.34 -2.01
CA ALA A 78 7.88 5.96 -1.53
C ALA A 78 7.13 5.13 -2.58
N VAL A 79 7.60 5.09 -3.82
CA VAL A 79 7.10 4.23 -4.89
C VAL A 79 8.30 3.53 -5.53
N GLU A 80 8.22 2.21 -5.65
CA GLU A 80 9.24 1.39 -6.32
C GLU A 80 8.56 0.43 -7.27
N ILE A 81 9.04 0.36 -8.51
CA ILE A 81 8.56 -0.57 -9.53
C ILE A 81 9.75 -1.39 -10.02
N SER A 82 9.51 -2.64 -10.39
CA SER A 82 10.57 -3.57 -10.79
C SER A 82 11.38 -3.13 -12.00
N ASP A 83 10.83 -2.25 -12.85
CA ASP A 83 11.54 -1.72 -14.01
C ASP A 83 12.62 -0.69 -13.63
N GLY A 84 12.79 -0.40 -12.34
CA GLY A 84 13.73 0.59 -11.84
C GLY A 84 13.13 1.97 -11.61
N THR A 85 11.86 2.16 -11.94
CA THR A 85 11.18 3.42 -11.66
C THR A 85 11.05 3.62 -10.16
N LYS A 86 11.42 4.79 -9.67
CA LYS A 86 11.34 5.15 -8.26
C LYS A 86 10.85 6.57 -8.10
N GLU A 87 10.04 6.79 -7.09
CA GLU A 87 9.54 8.12 -6.75
C GLU A 87 9.73 8.38 -5.27
N TRP A 88 10.30 9.52 -4.94
CA TRP A 88 10.49 9.98 -3.57
C TRP A 88 9.38 10.96 -3.23
N TRP A 89 8.59 10.60 -2.24
CA TRP A 89 7.46 11.41 -1.78
C TRP A 89 7.63 11.69 -0.29
N LEU A 90 7.37 12.92 0.10
CA LEU A 90 7.37 13.31 1.50
C LEU A 90 6.14 14.17 1.74
N GLU A 91 5.31 13.75 2.71
CA GLU A 91 4.09 14.44 3.08
C GLU A 91 3.16 14.70 1.88
N GLY A 92 3.08 13.73 0.96
CA GLY A 92 2.19 13.82 -0.20
C GLY A 92 2.74 14.61 -1.37
N GLU A 93 3.99 15.07 -1.31
CA GLU A 93 4.63 15.79 -2.41
C GLU A 93 5.83 15.01 -2.95
N CYS A 94 5.85 14.84 -4.27
CA CYS A 94 6.97 14.17 -4.94
C CYS A 94 8.11 15.20 -5.12
N TYR A 95 9.27 14.90 -4.53
CA TYR A 95 10.43 15.79 -4.62
C TYR A 95 11.53 15.23 -5.52
N ARG A 96 11.43 13.96 -5.92
CA ARG A 96 12.39 13.34 -6.83
C ARG A 96 11.74 12.13 -7.48
N PHE A 97 12.06 11.89 -8.74
CA PHE A 97 11.68 10.63 -9.38
C PHE A 97 12.77 10.20 -10.35
N ASP A 98 12.97 8.89 -10.44
CA ASP A 98 13.86 8.27 -11.41
C ASP A 98 13.02 7.32 -12.25
N ILE A 99 13.00 7.53 -13.56
CA ILE A 99 12.35 6.64 -14.50
C ILE A 99 13.46 5.93 -15.28
N TRP A 100 13.44 4.60 -15.23
CA TRP A 100 14.39 3.82 -16.00
C TRP A 100 13.87 3.67 -17.43
N VAL A 101 14.63 4.23 -18.37
CA VAL A 101 14.29 4.13 -19.78
C VAL A 101 15.39 3.29 -20.46
N VAL A 102 14.97 2.19 -21.11
CA VAL A 102 15.86 1.39 -21.94
C VAL A 102 15.71 1.89 -23.38
N LEU A 103 16.77 2.50 -23.88
CA LEU A 103 16.81 3.01 -25.23
C LEU A 103 17.35 1.93 -26.19
#